data_2b45dbdf02ebe43df3cf744cf09d2143
#
_entry.id   2b45dbdf02ebe43df3cf744cf09d2143
#
_cell.length_a   1.000
_cell.length_b   1.000
_cell.length_c   1.000
_cell.angle_alpha   90.00
_cell.angle_beta   90.00
_cell.angle_gamma   90.00
#
_symmetry.space_group_name_H-M   'P 1'
#
loop_
_entity.id
_entity.type
_entity.pdbx_description
1 polymer ?
#
loop_
_entity_poly.entity_id
_entity_poly.type
_entity_poly.pdbx_seq_one_letter_code
_entity_poly.pdbx_strand_id
1 'polypeptide(L)'
;TAQNKTLPGAYINFVSAANSSSALSERGIVAVPVELGWGPEKQVIELTAEDFSRDMRKVLGYTRDAAEMRNLREIFRKATRCLLYRLNGGVKAQNDLAEARYSGSRGNDLTVVVTANVDVKSSFDVSTLLDGREVDKQTVAGIGALKDNDYLIWKKEVVLELTAGKPLSGGNNGEEVK
;
A
#
# COMPACT_ATOMS: atom_id res chain seq x y z
N THR A 1 17.68 -14.85 -46.60
CA THR A 1 18.18 -15.29 -47.91
C THR A 1 17.48 -16.58 -48.29
N ALA A 2 16.67 -16.55 -49.36
CA ALA A 2 16.01 -17.75 -49.85
C ALA A 2 17.07 -18.73 -50.37
N GLN A 3 17.09 -19.97 -49.88
CA GLN A 3 17.93 -21.01 -50.37
C GLN A 3 17.40 -21.56 -51.72
N ASN A 4 18.25 -21.59 -52.70
CA ASN A 4 17.92 -22.18 -54.01
C ASN A 4 18.02 -23.71 -53.89
N LYS A 5 16.87 -24.40 -53.80
CA LYS A 5 16.78 -25.86 -53.61
C LYS A 5 16.86 -26.57 -54.92
N THR A 6 18.02 -27.06 -55.30
CA THR A 6 18.26 -27.75 -56.58
C THR A 6 18.49 -29.26 -56.46
N LEU A 7 18.66 -29.80 -55.25
CA LEU A 7 18.91 -31.22 -55.02
C LEU A 7 18.01 -31.75 -53.88
N PRO A 8 17.60 -33.03 -53.92
CA PRO A 8 16.87 -33.63 -52.79
C PRO A 8 17.75 -33.69 -51.55
N GLY A 9 17.30 -33.07 -50.47
CA GLY A 9 17.99 -33.03 -49.18
C GLY A 9 17.14 -32.40 -48.10
N ALA A 10 17.55 -32.52 -46.82
CA ALA A 10 16.92 -31.82 -45.71
C ALA A 10 17.41 -30.37 -45.67
N TYR A 11 16.52 -29.42 -45.91
CA TYR A 11 16.82 -28.00 -45.83
C TYR A 11 16.30 -27.43 -44.52
N ILE A 12 17.20 -27.11 -43.62
CA ILE A 12 16.88 -26.50 -42.34
C ILE A 12 17.06 -24.99 -42.46
N ASN A 13 15.97 -24.24 -42.41
CA ASN A 13 16.02 -22.78 -42.28
C ASN A 13 16.10 -22.43 -40.79
N PHE A 14 17.24 -21.93 -40.35
CA PHE A 14 17.37 -21.27 -39.08
C PHE A 14 16.79 -19.85 -39.19
N VAL A 15 15.56 -19.68 -38.74
CA VAL A 15 15.02 -18.33 -38.53
C VAL A 15 15.51 -17.90 -37.17
N SER A 16 16.34 -16.87 -37.12
CA SER A 16 16.75 -16.29 -35.85
C SER A 16 15.51 -15.78 -35.13
N ALA A 17 15.13 -16.45 -34.06
CA ALA A 17 14.12 -15.96 -33.12
C ALA A 17 14.67 -14.83 -32.20
N ALA A 18 15.78 -14.21 -32.61
CA ALA A 18 16.49 -13.20 -31.82
C ALA A 18 15.75 -11.89 -31.68
N ASN A 19 14.53 -11.76 -32.22
CA ASN A 19 13.68 -10.59 -32.00
C ASN A 19 12.72 -10.72 -30.79
N SER A 20 12.96 -11.67 -29.89
CA SER A 20 12.24 -11.79 -28.65
C SER A 20 12.93 -11.05 -27.49
N SER A 21 13.72 -10.03 -27.79
CA SER A 21 14.25 -9.14 -26.72
C SER A 21 13.14 -8.38 -25.98
N SER A 22 11.99 -8.19 -26.60
CA SER A 22 10.78 -7.70 -25.94
C SER A 22 10.22 -8.68 -24.89
N ALA A 23 10.35 -9.98 -25.13
CA ALA A 23 9.93 -11.00 -24.15
C ALA A 23 10.88 -11.10 -22.93
N LEU A 24 12.11 -10.62 -23.06
CA LEU A 24 13.06 -10.53 -21.96
C LEU A 24 12.75 -9.33 -21.04
N SER A 25 12.14 -8.27 -21.55
CA SER A 25 11.74 -7.10 -20.77
C SER A 25 10.53 -7.37 -19.87
N GLU A 26 9.71 -8.37 -20.20
CA GLU A 26 8.56 -8.79 -19.39
C GLU A 26 8.90 -9.86 -18.34
N ARG A 27 10.13 -10.36 -18.33
CA ARG A 27 10.59 -11.28 -17.30
C ARG A 27 10.80 -10.54 -16.00
N GLY A 28 10.28 -11.14 -14.92
CA GLY A 28 10.37 -10.54 -13.58
C GLY A 28 9.08 -9.88 -13.11
N ILE A 29 7.97 -10.09 -13.83
CA ILE A 29 6.62 -9.73 -13.33
C ILE A 29 6.05 -10.95 -12.61
N VAL A 30 5.60 -10.73 -11.37
CA VAL A 30 4.99 -11.76 -10.52
C VAL A 30 3.63 -11.26 -10.08
N ALA A 31 2.60 -12.08 -10.24
CA ALA A 31 1.27 -11.84 -9.66
C ALA A 31 1.10 -12.67 -8.39
N VAL A 32 0.68 -12.02 -7.30
CA VAL A 32 0.58 -12.65 -5.98
C VAL A 32 -0.73 -12.28 -5.31
N PRO A 33 -1.62 -13.24 -5.05
CA PRO A 33 -2.72 -13.05 -4.13
C PRO A 33 -2.18 -13.06 -2.70
N VAL A 34 -2.61 -12.10 -1.87
CA VAL A 34 -2.12 -11.95 -0.50
C VAL A 34 -3.24 -11.59 0.45
N GLU A 35 -3.11 -11.99 1.71
CA GLU A 35 -3.87 -11.43 2.81
C GLU A 35 -3.05 -10.32 3.47
N LEU A 36 -3.68 -9.17 3.66
CA LEU A 36 -3.02 -7.98 4.23
C LEU A 36 -3.87 -7.39 5.35
N GLY A 37 -3.22 -6.89 6.37
CA GLY A 37 -3.86 -6.11 7.45
C GLY A 37 -4.13 -4.65 7.08
N TRP A 38 -3.81 -4.24 5.85
CA TRP A 38 -3.94 -2.88 5.34
C TRP A 38 -3.91 -2.85 3.81
N GLY A 39 -4.38 -1.75 3.24
CA GLY A 39 -4.30 -1.49 1.81
C GLY A 39 -5.62 -1.67 1.06
N PRO A 40 -5.65 -1.24 -0.19
CA PRO A 40 -6.86 -1.28 -1.00
C PRO A 40 -7.34 -2.72 -1.24
N GLU A 41 -8.66 -2.90 -1.22
CA GLU A 41 -9.34 -4.17 -1.43
C GLU A 41 -9.84 -4.31 -2.87
N LYS A 42 -9.95 -5.56 -3.35
CA LYS A 42 -10.61 -5.91 -4.63
C LYS A 42 -10.03 -5.20 -5.86
N GLN A 43 -8.78 -4.81 -5.78
CA GLN A 43 -8.06 -4.22 -6.90
C GLN A 43 -6.61 -4.69 -6.94
N VAL A 44 -6.00 -4.63 -8.10
CA VAL A 44 -4.59 -4.94 -8.27
C VAL A 44 -3.76 -3.76 -7.78
N ILE A 45 -2.81 -4.03 -6.90
CA ILE A 45 -1.78 -3.09 -6.46
C ILE A 45 -0.53 -3.41 -7.24
N GLU A 46 -0.13 -2.53 -8.13
CA GLU A 46 1.12 -2.68 -8.87
C GLU A 46 2.26 -2.03 -8.08
N LEU A 47 3.32 -2.80 -7.85
CA LEU A 47 4.53 -2.36 -7.17
C LEU A 47 5.75 -2.69 -8.03
N THR A 48 6.64 -1.72 -8.19
CA THR A 48 7.98 -1.95 -8.72
C THR A 48 8.96 -2.26 -7.59
N ALA A 49 10.13 -2.81 -7.92
CA ALA A 49 11.20 -3.00 -6.96
C ALA A 49 11.67 -1.67 -6.33
N GLU A 50 11.59 -0.58 -7.11
CA GLU A 50 11.89 0.77 -6.63
C GLU A 50 10.85 1.24 -5.61
N ASP A 51 9.56 1.08 -5.89
CA ASP A 51 8.49 1.43 -4.95
C ASP A 51 8.63 0.65 -3.66
N PHE A 52 8.91 -0.65 -3.75
CA PHE A 52 9.11 -1.51 -2.58
C PHE A 52 10.34 -1.13 -1.76
N SER A 53 11.33 -0.47 -2.35
CA SER A 53 12.51 0.04 -1.63
C SER A 53 12.21 1.33 -0.84
N ARG A 54 11.11 2.00 -1.14
CA ARG A 54 10.63 3.20 -0.45
C ARG A 54 9.75 2.84 0.75
N ASP A 55 9.12 3.85 1.33
CA ASP A 55 8.20 3.64 2.45
C ASP A 55 6.85 3.09 1.98
N MET A 56 6.58 1.83 2.30
CA MET A 56 5.34 1.13 1.93
C MET A 56 4.20 1.28 2.95
N ARG A 57 4.39 2.03 4.03
CA ARG A 57 3.38 2.19 5.08
C ARG A 57 2.05 2.73 4.57
N LYS A 58 2.08 3.64 3.61
CA LYS A 58 0.87 4.21 3.00
C LYS A 58 0.03 3.17 2.25
N VAL A 59 0.69 2.29 1.50
CA VAL A 59 0.06 1.33 0.60
C VAL A 59 -0.21 -0.01 1.27
N LEU A 60 0.78 -0.53 2.00
CA LEU A 60 0.75 -1.87 2.61
C LEU A 60 0.68 -1.84 4.14
N GLY A 61 0.78 -0.67 4.77
CA GLY A 61 0.71 -0.50 6.22
C GLY A 61 2.02 -0.74 6.97
N TYR A 62 3.07 -1.24 6.30
CA TYR A 62 4.30 -1.70 6.92
C TYR A 62 5.54 -1.13 6.24
N THR A 63 6.64 -1.09 6.97
CA THR A 63 7.95 -0.84 6.39
C THR A 63 8.44 -2.09 5.67
N ARG A 64 9.36 -1.92 4.73
CA ARG A 64 9.97 -3.03 3.99
C ARG A 64 10.52 -4.14 4.89
N ASP A 65 11.08 -3.77 6.05
CA ASP A 65 11.78 -4.71 6.94
C ASP A 65 10.85 -5.41 7.94
N ALA A 66 9.56 -5.04 7.96
CA ALA A 66 8.57 -5.69 8.81
C ALA A 66 8.42 -7.19 8.48
N ALA A 67 8.03 -7.97 9.47
CA ALA A 67 7.87 -9.43 9.33
C ALA A 67 6.83 -9.78 8.25
N GLU A 68 5.75 -9.02 8.17
CA GLU A 68 4.65 -9.15 7.21
C GLU A 68 5.10 -8.98 5.77
N MET A 69 6.19 -8.23 5.55
CA MET A 69 6.76 -7.96 4.23
C MET A 69 7.80 -8.99 3.78
N ARG A 70 8.03 -10.05 4.55
CA ARG A 70 9.07 -11.07 4.26
C ARG A 70 8.88 -11.69 2.87
N ASN A 71 7.67 -12.11 2.55
CA ASN A 71 7.39 -12.75 1.27
C ASN A 71 7.64 -11.80 0.08
N LEU A 72 7.26 -10.54 0.22
CA LEU A 72 7.52 -9.53 -0.80
C LEU A 72 9.02 -9.25 -0.96
N ARG A 73 9.78 -9.22 0.14
CA ARG A 73 11.25 -9.10 0.05
C ARG A 73 11.87 -10.24 -0.76
N GLU A 74 11.42 -11.47 -0.55
CA GLU A 74 11.93 -12.61 -1.33
C GLU A 74 11.53 -12.53 -2.81
N ILE A 75 10.32 -12.10 -3.13
CA ILE A 75 9.85 -11.88 -4.49
C ILE A 75 10.72 -10.82 -5.18
N PHE A 76 10.91 -9.66 -4.56
CA PHE A 76 11.70 -8.56 -5.14
C PHE A 76 13.21 -8.79 -5.20
N ARG A 77 13.71 -9.92 -4.70
CA ARG A 77 15.09 -10.34 -4.99
C ARG A 77 15.30 -10.72 -6.46
N LYS A 78 14.23 -11.10 -7.16
CA LYS A 78 14.26 -11.56 -8.55
C LYS A 78 13.25 -10.85 -9.46
N ALA A 79 12.14 -10.38 -8.91
CA ALA A 79 11.12 -9.67 -9.64
C ALA A 79 11.45 -8.18 -9.76
N THR A 80 11.14 -7.61 -10.91
CA THR A 80 11.19 -6.15 -11.15
C THR A 80 9.86 -5.48 -10.85
N ARG A 81 8.76 -6.25 -10.97
CA ARG A 81 7.39 -5.79 -10.76
C ARG A 81 6.56 -6.88 -10.09
N CYS A 82 5.70 -6.47 -9.19
CA CYS A 82 4.76 -7.36 -8.51
C CYS A 82 3.34 -6.80 -8.63
N LEU A 83 2.41 -7.65 -9.04
CA LEU A 83 0.98 -7.37 -9.07
C LEU A 83 0.36 -8.07 -7.87
N LEU A 84 0.05 -7.30 -6.83
CA LEU A 84 -0.59 -7.81 -5.63
C LEU A 84 -2.10 -7.70 -5.76
N TYR A 85 -2.81 -8.73 -5.33
CA TYR A 85 -4.25 -8.69 -5.16
C TYR A 85 -4.60 -9.07 -3.74
N ARG A 86 -5.20 -8.13 -3.00
CA ARG A 86 -5.63 -8.38 -1.63
C ARG A 86 -6.90 -9.23 -1.64
N LEU A 87 -6.79 -10.45 -1.08
CA LEU A 87 -7.87 -11.43 -1.02
C LEU A 87 -8.88 -11.12 0.08
N ASN A 88 -8.36 -10.77 1.26
CA ASN A 88 -9.19 -10.54 2.43
C ASN A 88 -9.77 -9.12 2.44
N GLY A 89 -10.99 -9.03 2.89
CA GLY A 89 -11.63 -7.80 3.34
C GLY A 89 -11.81 -7.84 4.84
N GLY A 90 -12.26 -6.76 5.44
CA GLY A 90 -12.50 -6.72 6.88
C GLY A 90 -13.21 -5.46 7.32
N VAL A 91 -13.07 -5.12 8.60
CA VAL A 91 -13.65 -3.93 9.19
C VAL A 91 -12.56 -2.87 9.37
N LYS A 92 -12.91 -1.63 9.12
CA LYS A 92 -12.04 -0.49 9.37
C LYS A 92 -11.99 -0.18 10.87
N ALA A 93 -10.80 0.09 11.37
CA ALA A 93 -10.65 0.67 12.70
C ALA A 93 -11.19 2.09 12.72
N GLN A 94 -11.75 2.52 13.83
CA GLN A 94 -12.30 3.86 13.98
C GLN A 94 -12.24 4.35 15.43
N ASN A 95 -12.36 5.64 15.59
CA ASN A 95 -12.69 6.31 16.86
C ASN A 95 -13.76 7.37 16.59
N ASP A 96 -14.01 8.24 17.54
CA ASP A 96 -14.97 9.34 17.39
C ASP A 96 -14.55 10.41 16.36
N LEU A 97 -13.24 10.59 16.09
CA LEU A 97 -12.71 11.62 15.19
C LEU A 97 -12.55 11.14 13.75
N ALA A 98 -12.20 9.86 13.55
CA ALA A 98 -11.82 9.35 12.23
C ALA A 98 -12.08 7.84 12.10
N GLU A 99 -12.08 7.38 10.85
CA GLU A 99 -11.96 5.96 10.50
C GLU A 99 -10.67 5.72 9.70
N ALA A 100 -10.14 4.52 9.79
CA ALA A 100 -9.01 4.10 8.99
C ALA A 100 -9.37 4.12 7.49
N ARG A 101 -8.43 4.54 6.66
CA ARG A 101 -8.63 4.60 5.21
C ARG A 101 -8.96 3.23 4.61
N TYR A 102 -8.29 2.18 5.11
CA TYR A 102 -8.50 0.80 4.69
C TYR A 102 -8.94 -0.08 5.85
N SER A 103 -9.64 -1.16 5.54
CA SER A 103 -9.97 -2.20 6.49
C SER A 103 -8.73 -2.98 6.92
N GLY A 104 -8.81 -3.62 8.06
CA GLY A 104 -7.76 -4.52 8.55
C GLY A 104 -7.32 -4.19 9.95
N SER A 105 -6.62 -5.13 10.56
CA SER A 105 -6.11 -5.03 11.92
C SER A 105 -5.10 -3.91 12.09
N ARG A 106 -4.38 -3.56 11.02
CA ARG A 106 -3.36 -2.50 11.03
C ARG A 106 -3.92 -1.12 11.35
N GLY A 107 -5.19 -0.89 11.06
CA GLY A 107 -5.87 0.34 11.43
C GLY A 107 -5.92 0.59 12.96
N ASN A 108 -5.82 -0.45 13.78
CA ASN A 108 -5.79 -0.32 15.24
C ASN A 108 -4.48 0.30 15.78
N ASP A 109 -3.43 0.32 14.97
CA ASP A 109 -2.13 0.91 15.33
C ASP A 109 -2.07 2.42 15.03
N LEU A 110 -3.16 2.96 14.48
CA LEU A 110 -3.32 4.39 14.23
C LEU A 110 -3.80 5.10 15.49
N THR A 111 -3.25 6.27 15.74
CA THR A 111 -3.63 7.14 16.87
C THR A 111 -3.74 8.59 16.37
N VAL A 112 -4.75 9.30 16.82
CA VAL A 112 -4.93 10.73 16.57
C VAL A 112 -4.51 11.51 17.81
N VAL A 113 -3.66 12.50 17.64
CA VAL A 113 -3.25 13.46 18.66
C VAL A 113 -3.73 14.85 18.27
N VAL A 114 -4.31 15.58 19.21
CA VAL A 114 -4.77 16.97 18.97
C VAL A 114 -4.17 17.87 20.05
N THR A 115 -3.36 18.82 19.62
CA THR A 115 -2.75 19.82 20.51
C THR A 115 -3.14 21.22 20.08
N ALA A 116 -3.07 22.18 21.00
CA ALA A 116 -3.23 23.59 20.65
C ALA A 116 -2.00 24.03 19.83
N ASN A 117 -2.23 24.75 18.73
CA ASN A 117 -1.13 25.34 17.99
C ASN A 117 -0.58 26.55 18.76
N VAL A 118 0.75 26.62 18.90
CA VAL A 118 1.41 27.68 19.70
C VAL A 118 1.56 29.00 18.92
N ASP A 119 1.60 28.93 17.59
CA ASP A 119 1.86 30.08 16.72
C ASP A 119 0.55 30.72 16.25
N VAL A 120 -0.49 29.91 16.01
CA VAL A 120 -1.78 30.37 15.49
C VAL A 120 -2.85 30.17 16.56
N LYS A 121 -3.25 31.28 17.19
CA LYS A 121 -4.32 31.26 18.22
C LYS A 121 -5.59 30.66 17.66
N SER A 122 -6.30 29.90 18.50
CA SER A 122 -7.57 29.21 18.15
C SER A 122 -7.44 28.17 17.05
N SER A 123 -6.23 27.66 16.81
CA SER A 123 -5.99 26.54 15.89
C SER A 123 -5.45 25.32 16.64
N PHE A 124 -5.64 24.18 16.03
CA PHE A 124 -5.20 22.87 16.52
C PHE A 124 -4.16 22.28 15.57
N ASP A 125 -3.15 21.64 16.16
CA ASP A 125 -2.27 20.72 15.45
C ASP A 125 -2.84 19.32 15.62
N VAL A 126 -3.25 18.71 14.52
CA VAL A 126 -3.80 17.37 14.47
C VAL A 126 -2.80 16.46 13.81
N SER A 127 -2.23 15.55 14.60
CA SER A 127 -1.24 14.58 14.13
C SER A 127 -1.85 13.19 14.03
N THR A 128 -1.55 12.50 12.91
CA THR A 128 -1.83 11.07 12.74
C THR A 128 -0.55 10.31 13.04
N LEU A 129 -0.61 9.38 13.98
CA LEU A 129 0.50 8.50 14.33
C LEU A 129 0.22 7.09 13.86
N LEU A 130 1.25 6.40 13.37
CA LEU A 130 1.27 4.96 13.11
C LEU A 130 2.44 4.35 13.90
N ASP A 131 2.17 3.37 14.75
CA ASP A 131 3.17 2.82 15.70
C ASP A 131 3.83 3.91 16.56
N GLY A 132 3.10 4.93 16.95
CA GLY A 132 3.62 6.05 17.73
C GLY A 132 4.50 7.03 16.96
N ARG A 133 4.66 6.86 15.65
CA ARG A 133 5.38 7.79 14.78
C ARG A 133 4.42 8.68 14.02
N GLU A 134 4.69 9.98 13.98
CA GLU A 134 3.92 10.92 13.18
C GLU A 134 4.09 10.62 11.68
N VAL A 135 2.97 10.39 11.00
CA VAL A 135 2.90 10.10 9.56
C VAL A 135 2.17 11.19 8.77
N ASP A 136 1.39 12.01 9.46
CA ASP A 136 0.73 13.21 8.92
C ASP A 136 0.48 14.21 10.05
N LYS A 137 0.54 15.51 9.71
CA LYS A 137 0.22 16.60 10.62
C LYS A 137 -0.47 17.72 9.86
N GLN A 138 -1.56 18.24 10.42
CA GLN A 138 -2.31 19.33 9.86
C GLN A 138 -2.60 20.38 10.94
N THR A 139 -2.46 21.66 10.61
CA THR A 139 -2.87 22.76 11.48
C THR A 139 -4.19 23.33 10.98
N VAL A 140 -5.23 23.28 11.78
CA VAL A 140 -6.60 23.64 11.39
C VAL A 140 -7.32 24.39 12.50
N ALA A 141 -8.29 25.23 12.12
CA ALA A 141 -9.17 25.92 13.08
C ALA A 141 -10.28 25.00 13.63
N GLY A 142 -10.56 23.86 12.99
CA GLY A 142 -11.56 22.89 13.40
C GLY A 142 -11.61 21.70 12.47
N ILE A 143 -12.36 20.67 12.86
CA ILE A 143 -12.41 19.38 12.15
C ILE A 143 -12.86 19.51 10.69
N GLY A 144 -13.74 20.45 10.40
CA GLY A 144 -14.23 20.68 9.02
C GLY A 144 -13.14 21.09 8.03
N ALA A 145 -12.03 21.66 8.51
CA ALA A 145 -10.90 22.06 7.70
C ALA A 145 -9.87 20.92 7.49
N LEU A 146 -9.95 19.82 8.25
CA LEU A 146 -9.09 18.68 8.08
C LEU A 146 -9.31 18.03 6.69
N LYS A 147 -8.23 17.66 6.05
CA LYS A 147 -8.23 16.89 4.80
C LYS A 147 -7.92 15.44 5.10
N ASP A 148 -8.66 14.54 4.45
CA ASP A 148 -8.35 13.12 4.52
C ASP A 148 -6.92 12.88 4.05
N ASN A 149 -6.21 12.00 4.74
CA ASN A 149 -4.83 11.67 4.43
C ASN A 149 -4.70 10.20 3.96
N ASP A 150 -3.48 9.71 3.77
CA ASP A 150 -3.23 8.35 3.30
C ASP A 150 -3.64 7.26 4.32
N TYR A 151 -3.94 7.65 5.56
CA TYR A 151 -4.24 6.74 6.67
C TYR A 151 -5.64 6.89 7.24
N LEU A 152 -6.19 8.11 7.22
CA LEU A 152 -7.45 8.44 7.89
C LEU A 152 -8.44 9.15 6.97
N ILE A 153 -9.72 8.88 7.23
CA ILE A 153 -10.87 9.64 6.75
C ILE A 153 -11.52 10.30 7.96
N TRP A 154 -11.65 11.62 7.94
CA TRP A 154 -12.13 12.39 9.08
C TRP A 154 -13.66 12.45 9.16
N LYS A 155 -14.20 12.29 10.35
CA LYS A 155 -15.63 12.47 10.65
C LYS A 155 -15.89 13.97 10.85
N LYS A 156 -16.53 14.61 9.88
CA LYS A 156 -16.67 16.09 9.80
C LYS A 156 -17.65 16.71 10.81
N GLU A 157 -18.44 15.90 11.49
CA GLU A 157 -19.52 16.34 12.36
C GLU A 157 -19.14 16.40 13.85
N VAL A 158 -17.88 16.20 14.17
CA VAL A 158 -17.37 16.16 15.54
C VAL A 158 -16.62 17.45 15.89
N VAL A 159 -16.60 17.82 17.14
CA VAL A 159 -15.78 18.94 17.64
C VAL A 159 -14.39 18.44 18.00
N LEU A 160 -13.36 19.19 17.60
CA LEU A 160 -11.98 18.90 18.00
C LEU A 160 -11.78 19.28 19.47
N GLU A 161 -11.34 18.32 20.25
CA GLU A 161 -10.92 18.50 21.62
C GLU A 161 -9.45 18.10 21.77
N LEU A 162 -8.74 18.74 22.68
CA LEU A 162 -7.34 18.41 22.96
C LEU A 162 -7.23 16.98 23.47
N THR A 163 -6.33 16.21 22.90
CA THR A 163 -6.06 14.84 23.33
C THR A 163 -4.60 14.46 23.12
N ALA A 164 -4.00 13.83 24.13
CA ALA A 164 -2.65 13.30 24.04
C ALA A 164 -2.55 12.03 23.16
N GLY A 165 -3.68 11.40 22.86
CA GLY A 165 -3.76 10.25 21.95
C GLY A 165 -5.11 9.55 22.03
N LYS A 166 -5.80 9.46 20.90
CA LYS A 166 -7.01 8.67 20.68
C LYS A 166 -6.71 7.55 19.70
N PRO A 167 -6.46 6.31 20.15
CA PRO A 167 -6.23 5.19 19.23
C PRO A 167 -7.53 4.87 18.47
N LEU A 168 -7.38 4.35 17.26
CA LEU A 168 -8.45 3.69 16.55
C LEU A 168 -8.60 2.26 17.04
N SER A 169 -9.77 1.68 16.90
CA SER A 169 -10.06 0.31 17.33
C SER A 169 -11.14 -0.35 16.46
N GLY A 170 -11.32 -1.66 16.64
CA GLY A 170 -12.34 -2.44 15.93
C GLY A 170 -11.95 -2.89 14.53
N GLY A 171 -10.75 -2.54 14.06
CA GLY A 171 -10.23 -3.03 12.78
C GLY A 171 -9.93 -4.54 12.83
N ASN A 172 -10.33 -5.26 11.79
CA ASN A 172 -10.02 -6.68 11.65
C ASN A 172 -9.83 -7.06 10.18
N ASN A 173 -9.19 -8.19 9.93
CA ASN A 173 -8.85 -8.68 8.60
C ASN A 173 -9.97 -9.46 7.91
N GLY A 174 -11.16 -9.54 8.52
CA GLY A 174 -12.24 -10.38 8.02
C GLY A 174 -12.00 -11.87 8.26
N GLU A 175 -12.76 -12.69 7.53
CA GLU A 175 -12.59 -14.14 7.56
C GLU A 175 -11.35 -14.55 6.75
N GLU A 176 -10.69 -15.62 7.20
CA GLU A 176 -9.58 -16.25 6.47
C GLU A 176 -10.05 -16.76 5.12
N VAL A 177 -9.32 -16.46 4.05
CA VAL A 177 -9.66 -16.92 2.71
C VAL A 177 -9.18 -18.38 2.55
N LYS A 178 -10.13 -19.29 2.41
CA LYS A 178 -9.87 -20.73 2.24
C LYS A 178 -9.70 -21.11 0.77
#